data_6ba15a7fca6012127f7b26df45a55a59
#
_entry.id   6ba15a7fca6012127f7b26df45a55a59
#
_cell.length_a   1.000
_cell.length_b   1.000
_cell.length_c   1.000
_cell.angle_alpha   90.00
_cell.angle_beta   90.00
_cell.angle_gamma   90.00
#
_symmetry.space_group_name_H-M   'P 1'
#
loop_
_entity.id
_entity.type
_entity.pdbx_description
1 polymer ?
#
loop_
_entity_poly.entity_id
_entity_poly.type
_entity_poly.pdbx_seq_one_letter_code
_entity_poly.pdbx_strand_id
1 'polypeptide(L)'
;ARRLGLHTDVLVSAGGGDNMMGAIGTGNTRPGVVTASFGTSGTIYACAGKPVVDPKGEIAAFCDSTNRWLPLLCTMNVTVATELIRKDFKWTHAQYEAAARKAPAGSDGLLLLPYLEGERTPNVPDGTGVYFGVRAGTFTEKHFARATMEGVTLGMNYGLRRLEKLGVKPTQIRATGGGANSKL
;
A
#
# COMPACT_ATOMS: atom_id res chain seq x y z
N ALA A 1 -36.43 9.29 7.18
CA ALA A 1 -36.93 9.29 5.81
C ALA A 1 -37.74 10.56 5.53
N ARG A 2 -38.92 10.77 6.12
CA ARG A 2 -39.81 11.93 5.81
C ARG A 2 -39.16 13.30 5.94
N ARG A 3 -38.33 13.54 6.99
CA ARG A 3 -37.59 14.82 7.18
C ARG A 3 -36.54 15.10 6.10
N LEU A 4 -36.11 14.06 5.38
CA LEU A 4 -35.13 14.14 4.30
C LEU A 4 -35.77 14.01 2.91
N GLY A 5 -37.12 14.02 2.84
CA GLY A 5 -37.84 13.83 1.58
C GLY A 5 -37.70 12.43 0.97
N LEU A 6 -37.25 11.45 1.75
CA LEU A 6 -37.09 10.07 1.31
C LEU A 6 -38.36 9.24 1.54
N HIS A 7 -38.55 8.21 0.75
CA HIS A 7 -39.60 7.24 0.91
C HIS A 7 -39.47 6.52 2.26
N THR A 8 -40.56 6.10 2.87
CA THR A 8 -40.56 5.54 4.24
C THR A 8 -40.02 4.11 4.31
N ASP A 9 -39.97 3.41 3.18
CA ASP A 9 -39.44 2.06 3.04
C ASP A 9 -37.99 2.02 2.52
N VAL A 10 -37.31 3.20 2.44
CA VAL A 10 -35.89 3.23 2.07
C VAL A 10 -35.07 2.42 3.06
N LEU A 11 -34.25 1.52 2.53
CA LEU A 11 -33.31 0.74 3.32
C LEU A 11 -32.09 1.58 3.66
N VAL A 12 -31.72 1.58 4.92
CA VAL A 12 -30.49 2.23 5.41
C VAL A 12 -29.49 1.14 5.77
N SER A 13 -28.40 1.07 5.01
CA SER A 13 -27.28 0.18 5.34
C SER A 13 -26.50 0.72 6.53
N ALA A 14 -26.01 -0.15 7.40
CA ALA A 14 -25.09 0.20 8.47
C ALA A 14 -23.76 0.74 7.95
N GLY A 15 -23.45 0.48 6.67
CA GLY A 15 -22.15 0.85 6.08
C GLY A 15 -21.00 -0.02 6.60
N GLY A 16 -19.79 0.44 6.37
CA GLY A 16 -18.57 -0.21 6.83
C GLY A 16 -17.36 0.69 6.61
N GLY A 17 -16.22 0.37 7.23
CA GLY A 17 -14.96 1.08 6.98
C GLY A 17 -14.50 0.85 5.53
N ASP A 18 -13.77 1.83 4.99
CA ASP A 18 -13.28 1.83 3.61
C ASP A 18 -12.48 0.58 3.22
N ASN A 19 -11.57 0.14 4.09
CA ASN A 19 -10.78 -1.09 3.84
C ASN A 19 -11.64 -2.36 3.89
N MET A 20 -12.68 -2.40 4.74
CA MET A 20 -13.63 -3.51 4.81
C MET A 20 -14.48 -3.57 3.55
N MET A 21 -14.93 -2.43 3.06
CA MET A 21 -15.66 -2.34 1.79
C MET A 21 -14.72 -2.61 0.61
N GLY A 22 -13.48 -2.14 0.67
CA GLY A 22 -12.42 -2.48 -0.28
C GLY A 22 -12.14 -3.98 -0.36
N ALA A 23 -12.18 -4.68 0.78
CA ALA A 23 -12.05 -6.14 0.82
C ALA A 23 -13.19 -6.82 0.05
N ILE A 24 -14.42 -6.41 0.28
CA ILE A 24 -15.59 -6.90 -0.49
C ILE A 24 -15.40 -6.61 -1.98
N GLY A 25 -15.09 -5.35 -2.34
CA GLY A 25 -14.94 -4.92 -3.73
C GLY A 25 -13.82 -5.64 -4.49
N THR A 26 -12.75 -6.02 -3.81
CA THR A 26 -11.66 -6.82 -4.39
C THR A 26 -11.88 -8.32 -4.24
N GLY A 27 -12.99 -8.77 -3.66
CA GLY A 27 -13.29 -10.19 -3.42
C GLY A 27 -12.36 -10.84 -2.41
N ASN A 28 -11.77 -10.08 -1.50
CA ASN A 28 -10.97 -10.55 -0.37
C ASN A 28 -11.90 -10.96 0.78
N THR A 29 -12.70 -11.99 0.54
CA THR A 29 -13.76 -12.48 1.44
C THR A 29 -13.49 -13.89 1.95
N ARG A 30 -12.30 -14.43 1.69
CA ARG A 30 -11.87 -15.78 2.11
C ARG A 30 -10.39 -15.80 2.45
N PRO A 31 -9.96 -16.65 3.40
CA PRO A 31 -8.55 -16.81 3.71
C PRO A 31 -7.70 -17.15 2.47
N GLY A 32 -6.50 -16.60 2.42
CA GLY A 32 -5.56 -16.75 1.30
C GLY A 32 -5.59 -15.60 0.29
N VAL A 33 -6.67 -14.84 0.23
CA VAL A 33 -6.71 -13.61 -0.58
C VAL A 33 -6.19 -12.44 0.25
N VAL A 34 -5.30 -11.65 -0.35
CA VAL A 34 -4.74 -10.42 0.22
C VAL A 34 -5.04 -9.27 -0.75
N THR A 35 -5.44 -8.15 -0.22
CA THR A 35 -5.54 -6.90 -1.00
C THR A 35 -4.37 -6.00 -0.64
N ALA A 36 -3.66 -5.50 -1.65
CA ALA A 36 -2.64 -4.47 -1.55
C ALA A 36 -3.15 -3.21 -2.25
N SER A 37 -3.40 -2.17 -1.49
CA SER A 37 -3.87 -0.89 -2.00
C SER A 37 -2.72 0.10 -2.11
N PHE A 38 -2.46 0.59 -3.31
CA PHE A 38 -1.41 1.56 -3.64
C PHE A 38 -2.05 2.93 -3.89
N GLY A 39 -2.46 3.58 -2.80
CA GLY A 39 -2.90 4.98 -2.78
C GLY A 39 -1.77 5.94 -2.41
N THR A 40 -2.08 7.17 -1.99
CA THR A 40 -1.11 8.11 -1.41
C THR A 40 -0.36 7.45 -0.26
N SER A 41 -1.11 6.85 0.66
CA SER A 41 -0.68 5.83 1.62
C SER A 41 -0.98 4.43 1.10
N GLY A 42 -0.45 3.40 1.74
CA GLY A 42 -0.69 2.02 1.37
C GLY A 42 -1.36 1.22 2.46
N THR A 43 -2.19 0.27 2.07
CA THR A 43 -2.72 -0.72 3.00
C THR A 43 -2.57 -2.11 2.44
N ILE A 44 -2.23 -3.06 3.31
CA ILE A 44 -2.29 -4.50 3.01
C ILE A 44 -3.19 -5.15 4.04
N TYR A 45 -4.17 -5.89 3.57
CA TYR A 45 -5.11 -6.58 4.44
C TYR A 45 -5.53 -7.93 3.86
N ALA A 46 -5.88 -8.83 4.75
CA ALA A 46 -6.25 -10.21 4.40
C ALA A 46 -7.49 -10.65 5.18
N CYS A 47 -8.34 -11.47 4.57
CA CYS A 47 -9.39 -12.16 5.30
C CYS A 47 -8.79 -13.27 6.17
N ALA A 48 -9.16 -13.32 7.44
CA ALA A 48 -8.71 -14.34 8.39
C ALA A 48 -9.88 -14.93 9.17
N GLY A 49 -9.86 -16.25 9.40
CA GLY A 49 -10.92 -16.96 10.14
C GLY A 49 -10.85 -16.77 11.65
N LYS A 50 -9.75 -16.20 12.16
CA LYS A 50 -9.53 -15.91 13.58
C LYS A 50 -8.76 -14.58 13.73
N PRO A 51 -8.81 -13.93 14.90
CA PRO A 51 -8.06 -12.70 15.11
C PRO A 51 -6.56 -12.92 14.90
N VAL A 52 -5.91 -11.96 14.27
CA VAL A 52 -4.45 -11.91 14.12
C VAL A 52 -3.97 -10.75 14.96
N VAL A 53 -3.34 -11.06 16.07
CA VAL A 53 -2.81 -10.07 17.02
C VAL A 53 -1.31 -9.92 16.82
N ASP A 54 -0.86 -8.71 16.59
CA ASP A 54 0.54 -8.38 16.43
C ASP A 54 1.12 -7.81 17.74
N PRO A 55 2.06 -8.50 18.41
CA PRO A 55 2.70 -7.98 19.62
C PRO A 55 3.48 -6.68 19.41
N LYS A 56 3.87 -6.36 18.17
CA LYS A 56 4.54 -5.10 17.82
C LYS A 56 3.57 -3.95 17.52
N GLY A 57 2.27 -4.23 17.41
CA GLY A 57 1.27 -3.22 17.06
C GLY A 57 1.33 -2.71 15.61
N GLU A 58 2.08 -3.37 14.72
CA GLU A 58 2.20 -2.96 13.31
C GLU A 58 0.98 -3.39 12.48
N ILE A 59 0.32 -4.49 12.89
CA ILE A 59 -0.89 -5.01 12.25
C ILE A 59 -2.09 -4.77 13.15
N ALA A 60 -3.09 -4.07 12.64
CA ALA A 60 -4.36 -3.86 13.33
C ALA A 60 -5.29 -5.07 13.12
N ALA A 61 -5.90 -5.54 14.20
CA ALA A 61 -6.83 -6.68 14.20
C ALA A 61 -8.27 -6.19 13.99
N PHE A 62 -8.62 -5.80 12.78
CA PHE A 62 -9.99 -5.42 12.44
C PHE A 62 -10.90 -6.63 12.22
N CYS A 63 -12.22 -6.40 12.41
CA CYS A 63 -13.24 -7.29 11.87
C CYS A 63 -13.51 -6.94 10.40
N ASP A 64 -13.83 -7.94 9.59
CA ASP A 64 -14.30 -7.72 8.22
C ASP A 64 -15.83 -7.58 8.17
N SER A 65 -16.37 -7.35 6.98
CA SER A 65 -17.82 -7.24 6.77
C SER A 65 -18.48 -8.59 6.41
N THR A 66 -17.78 -9.73 6.59
CA THR A 66 -18.28 -11.09 6.33
C THR A 66 -18.30 -11.95 7.59
N ASN A 67 -18.32 -11.34 8.77
CA ASN A 67 -18.26 -12.00 10.07
C ASN A 67 -16.93 -12.75 10.31
N ARG A 68 -15.82 -12.20 9.81
CA ARG A 68 -14.45 -12.69 9.99
C ARG A 68 -13.53 -11.56 10.44
N TRP A 69 -12.24 -11.77 10.32
CA TRP A 69 -11.21 -10.82 10.71
C TRP A 69 -10.48 -10.26 9.49
N LEU A 70 -10.03 -9.02 9.60
CA LEU A 70 -9.28 -8.31 8.58
C LEU A 70 -8.00 -7.75 9.19
N PRO A 71 -6.98 -8.59 9.48
CA PRO A 71 -5.68 -8.06 9.84
C PRO A 71 -5.19 -7.10 8.76
N LEU A 72 -4.83 -5.89 9.17
CA LEU A 72 -4.54 -4.78 8.30
C LEU A 72 -3.26 -4.08 8.71
N LEU A 73 -2.42 -3.80 7.73
CA LEU A 73 -1.27 -2.92 7.84
C LEU A 73 -1.56 -1.63 7.08
N CYS A 74 -1.04 -0.52 7.61
CA CYS A 74 -1.07 0.76 6.94
C CYS A 74 0.32 1.38 6.89
N THR A 75 0.76 1.80 5.70
CA THR A 75 1.96 2.62 5.50
C THR A 75 1.55 4.03 5.09
N MET A 76 2.38 5.03 5.37
CA MET A 76 2.09 6.42 5.05
C MET A 76 2.60 6.83 3.67
N ASN A 77 3.71 6.23 3.23
CA ASN A 77 4.47 6.70 2.08
C ASN A 77 4.46 5.69 0.92
N VAL A 78 3.47 5.77 0.04
CA VAL A 78 3.41 4.96 -1.18
C VAL A 78 3.42 5.86 -2.42
N THR A 79 2.28 6.18 -3.01
CA THR A 79 2.33 7.01 -4.22
C THR A 79 2.71 8.46 -3.95
N VAL A 80 2.66 8.93 -2.72
CA VAL A 80 3.22 10.24 -2.36
C VAL A 80 4.69 10.36 -2.76
N ALA A 81 5.49 9.33 -2.54
CA ALA A 81 6.91 9.35 -2.89
C ALA A 81 7.12 9.34 -4.42
N THR A 82 6.38 8.49 -5.15
CA THR A 82 6.46 8.46 -6.62
C THR A 82 5.95 9.74 -7.25
N GLU A 83 4.90 10.35 -6.69
CA GLU A 83 4.36 11.63 -7.15
C GLU A 83 5.32 12.79 -6.90
N LEU A 84 6.08 12.75 -5.80
CA LEU A 84 7.10 13.75 -5.51
C LEU A 84 8.13 13.78 -6.65
N ILE A 85 8.73 12.64 -6.97
CA ILE A 85 9.72 12.51 -8.05
C ILE A 85 9.10 12.86 -9.40
N ARG A 86 7.90 12.36 -9.69
CA ARG A 86 7.22 12.66 -10.95
C ARG A 86 7.02 14.16 -11.15
N LYS A 87 6.60 14.87 -10.11
CA LYS A 87 6.35 16.32 -10.15
C LYS A 87 7.65 17.12 -10.27
N ASP A 88 8.69 16.72 -9.55
CA ASP A 88 9.99 17.39 -9.57
C ASP A 88 10.60 17.37 -10.98
N PHE A 89 10.55 16.20 -11.63
CA PHE A 89 10.97 16.08 -13.03
C PHE A 89 9.94 16.54 -14.07
N LYS A 90 8.79 17.06 -13.63
CA LYS A 90 7.68 17.55 -14.50
C LYS A 90 7.19 16.50 -15.49
N TRP A 91 7.18 15.25 -15.11
CA TRP A 91 6.76 14.12 -15.95
C TRP A 91 5.26 13.85 -15.86
N THR A 92 4.70 13.32 -16.94
CA THR A 92 3.45 12.58 -16.91
C THR A 92 3.68 11.20 -16.26
N HIS A 93 2.62 10.51 -15.85
CA HIS A 93 2.74 9.13 -15.33
C HIS A 93 3.42 8.18 -16.34
N ALA A 94 3.09 8.31 -17.63
CA ALA A 94 3.70 7.51 -18.69
C ALA A 94 5.21 7.77 -18.83
N GLN A 95 5.64 9.04 -18.71
CA GLN A 95 7.06 9.40 -18.75
C GLN A 95 7.80 8.89 -17.51
N TYR A 96 7.19 8.98 -16.32
CA TYR A 96 7.76 8.43 -15.11
C TYR A 96 8.01 6.91 -15.22
N GLU A 97 6.98 6.17 -15.66
CA GLU A 97 7.10 4.72 -15.86
C GLU A 97 8.14 4.37 -16.94
N ALA A 98 8.17 5.11 -18.05
CA ALA A 98 9.16 4.93 -19.10
C ALA A 98 10.60 5.22 -18.62
N ALA A 99 10.78 6.21 -17.75
CA ALA A 99 12.08 6.50 -17.13
C ALA A 99 12.50 5.35 -16.19
N ALA A 100 11.60 4.90 -15.32
CA ALA A 100 11.88 3.81 -14.38
C ALA A 100 12.24 2.49 -15.11
N ARG A 101 11.62 2.21 -16.27
CA ARG A 101 11.93 1.02 -17.09
C ARG A 101 13.34 1.02 -17.69
N LYS A 102 13.96 2.18 -17.83
CA LYS A 102 15.35 2.29 -18.38
C LYS A 102 16.41 1.90 -17.36
N ALA A 103 16.09 1.84 -16.07
CA ALA A 103 16.99 1.33 -15.05
C ALA A 103 16.69 -0.16 -14.78
N PRO A 104 17.72 -0.98 -14.50
CA PRO A 104 17.51 -2.38 -14.16
C PRO A 104 16.78 -2.54 -12.82
N ALA A 105 16.26 -3.73 -12.57
CA ALA A 105 15.73 -4.10 -11.26
C ALA A 105 16.84 -3.98 -10.21
N GLY A 106 16.50 -3.43 -9.04
CA GLY A 106 17.46 -3.07 -7.99
C GLY A 106 18.16 -1.74 -8.22
N SER A 107 17.82 -1.02 -9.31
CA SER A 107 18.31 0.34 -9.63
C SER A 107 19.83 0.50 -9.46
N ASP A 108 20.61 -0.52 -9.85
CA ASP A 108 22.07 -0.59 -9.68
C ASP A 108 22.55 -0.31 -8.24
N GLY A 109 21.73 -0.69 -7.26
CA GLY A 109 21.99 -0.53 -5.82
C GLY A 109 21.54 0.80 -5.23
N LEU A 110 20.85 1.67 -5.99
CA LEU A 110 20.18 2.82 -5.43
C LEU A 110 18.85 2.36 -4.79
N LEU A 111 18.65 2.65 -3.52
CA LEU A 111 17.46 2.28 -2.75
C LEU A 111 16.87 3.51 -2.09
N LEU A 112 15.53 3.65 -2.13
CA LEU A 112 14.79 4.62 -1.32
C LEU A 112 14.24 3.96 -0.07
N LEU A 113 14.48 4.56 1.10
CA LEU A 113 13.66 4.42 2.29
C LEU A 113 12.64 5.57 2.28
N PRO A 114 11.35 5.30 2.02
CA PRO A 114 10.38 6.36 1.70
C PRO A 114 9.72 7.01 2.92
N TYR A 115 10.39 7.12 4.05
CA TYR A 115 9.82 7.61 5.31
C TYR A 115 9.78 9.14 5.36
N LEU A 116 9.20 9.77 4.33
CA LEU A 116 9.29 11.21 4.05
C LEU A 116 8.83 12.11 5.20
N GLU A 117 7.75 11.74 5.86
CA GLU A 117 7.17 12.47 7.01
C GLU A 117 6.85 11.48 8.13
N GLY A 118 7.81 10.62 8.44
CA GLY A 118 7.62 9.49 9.32
C GLY A 118 6.94 8.31 8.63
N GLU A 119 6.91 7.18 9.30
CA GLU A 119 6.23 5.98 8.83
C GLU A 119 5.52 5.27 9.99
N ARG A 120 4.37 4.69 9.69
CA ARG A 120 3.56 3.92 10.64
C ARG A 120 4.00 2.46 10.71
N THR A 121 4.38 1.91 9.57
CA THR A 121 4.87 0.53 9.48
C THR A 121 6.08 0.46 8.53
N PRO A 122 7.29 0.26 9.08
CA PRO A 122 7.64 0.14 10.51
C PRO A 122 7.30 1.40 11.31
N ASN A 123 7.19 1.28 12.64
CA ASN A 123 6.89 2.42 13.51
C ASN A 123 8.14 3.31 13.68
N VAL A 124 8.25 4.30 12.81
CA VAL A 124 9.32 5.33 12.81
C VAL A 124 8.70 6.71 12.58
N PRO A 125 7.98 7.25 13.58
CA PRO A 125 7.17 8.47 13.43
C PRO A 125 7.99 9.71 13.03
N ASP A 126 9.27 9.76 13.40
CA ASP A 126 10.19 10.85 13.07
C ASP A 126 11.13 10.47 11.90
N GLY A 127 10.78 9.45 11.13
CA GLY A 127 11.57 9.00 9.99
C GLY A 127 11.61 10.06 8.88
N THR A 128 12.68 10.05 8.10
CA THR A 128 12.84 10.87 6.90
C THR A 128 13.17 10.00 5.70
N GLY A 129 12.88 10.51 4.50
CA GLY A 129 13.23 9.83 3.26
C GLY A 129 14.75 9.79 3.06
N VAL A 130 15.29 8.62 2.69
CA VAL A 130 16.73 8.44 2.45
C VAL A 130 16.95 7.68 1.16
N TYR A 131 17.74 8.25 0.24
CA TYR A 131 18.33 7.49 -0.85
C TYR A 131 19.67 6.93 -0.41
N PHE A 132 19.76 5.61 -0.36
CA PHE A 132 20.97 4.89 -0.02
C PHE A 132 21.65 4.34 -1.30
N GLY A 133 22.98 4.30 -1.32
CA GLY A 133 23.73 3.75 -2.46
C GLY A 133 23.88 4.70 -3.63
N VAL A 134 23.78 6.01 -3.41
CA VAL A 134 24.03 7.03 -4.44
C VAL A 134 25.49 6.98 -4.90
N ARG A 135 25.70 6.89 -6.22
CA ARG A 135 27.00 6.91 -6.90
C ARG A 135 26.88 7.80 -8.14
N ALA A 136 28.00 8.22 -8.71
CA ALA A 136 28.00 9.02 -9.96
C ALA A 136 27.18 8.34 -11.08
N GLY A 137 27.27 7.02 -11.23
CA GLY A 137 26.54 6.27 -12.26
C GLY A 137 25.04 6.07 -11.95
N THR A 138 24.62 6.16 -10.68
CA THR A 138 23.20 6.02 -10.28
C THR A 138 22.53 7.37 -9.98
N PHE A 139 23.25 8.48 -10.04
CA PHE A 139 22.70 9.82 -9.87
C PHE A 139 22.03 10.31 -11.16
N THR A 140 21.01 9.60 -11.59
CA THR A 140 20.27 9.88 -12.82
C THR A 140 18.77 9.71 -12.63
N GLU A 141 17.99 10.44 -13.42
CA GLU A 141 16.52 10.43 -13.38
C GLU A 141 15.91 9.01 -13.41
N LYS A 142 16.44 8.14 -14.28
CA LYS A 142 15.94 6.77 -14.41
C LYS A 142 16.13 5.96 -13.13
N HIS A 143 17.29 6.15 -12.46
CA HIS A 143 17.57 5.42 -11.23
C HIS A 143 16.73 5.95 -10.06
N PHE A 144 16.55 7.27 -9.95
CA PHE A 144 15.65 7.83 -8.94
C PHE A 144 14.21 7.38 -9.16
N ALA A 145 13.71 7.37 -10.39
CA ALA A 145 12.37 6.88 -10.70
C ALA A 145 12.21 5.40 -10.32
N ARG A 146 13.17 4.56 -10.69
CA ARG A 146 13.15 3.12 -10.39
C ARG A 146 13.28 2.84 -8.89
N ALA A 147 14.25 3.42 -8.22
CA ALA A 147 14.47 3.24 -6.79
C ALA A 147 13.28 3.70 -5.97
N THR A 148 12.56 4.74 -6.39
CA THR A 148 11.35 5.20 -5.72
C THR A 148 10.22 4.18 -5.86
N MET A 149 9.96 3.65 -7.04
CA MET A 149 8.94 2.61 -7.22
C MET A 149 9.26 1.34 -6.42
N GLU A 150 10.51 0.91 -6.45
CA GLU A 150 10.94 -0.26 -5.70
C GLU A 150 10.91 -0.02 -4.20
N GLY A 151 11.37 1.13 -3.71
CA GLY A 151 11.39 1.46 -2.29
C GLY A 151 9.99 1.42 -1.66
N VAL A 152 9.00 2.05 -2.29
CA VAL A 152 7.62 2.00 -1.78
C VAL A 152 7.03 0.59 -1.87
N THR A 153 7.34 -0.17 -2.91
CA THR A 153 6.87 -1.55 -3.07
C THR A 153 7.52 -2.49 -2.04
N LEU A 154 8.80 -2.28 -1.74
CA LEU A 154 9.51 -3.02 -0.68
C LEU A 154 8.94 -2.69 0.71
N GLY A 155 8.56 -1.43 0.96
CA GLY A 155 7.83 -1.03 2.17
C GLY A 155 6.50 -1.80 2.31
N MET A 156 5.73 -1.90 1.24
CA MET A 156 4.52 -2.73 1.21
C MET A 156 4.83 -4.22 1.44
N ASN A 157 5.89 -4.75 0.83
CA ASN A 157 6.32 -6.13 1.03
C ASN A 157 6.74 -6.40 2.49
N TYR A 158 7.33 -5.44 3.19
CA TYR A 158 7.60 -5.58 4.63
C TYR A 158 6.33 -5.93 5.40
N GLY A 159 5.23 -5.23 5.12
CA GLY A 159 3.94 -5.50 5.73
C GLY A 159 3.36 -6.86 5.37
N LEU A 160 3.48 -7.27 4.12
CA LEU A 160 3.07 -8.61 3.68
C LEU A 160 3.83 -9.69 4.44
N ARG A 161 5.16 -9.55 4.56
CA ARG A 161 6.00 -10.48 5.35
C ARG A 161 5.64 -10.48 6.83
N ARG A 162 5.19 -9.32 7.36
CA ARG A 162 4.71 -9.27 8.74
C ARG A 162 3.42 -10.07 8.93
N LEU A 163 2.46 -9.94 8.02
CA LEU A 163 1.24 -10.75 8.02
C LEU A 163 1.56 -12.26 7.93
N GLU A 164 2.49 -12.65 7.06
CA GLU A 164 2.94 -14.05 6.93
C GLU A 164 3.52 -14.58 8.24
N LYS A 165 4.38 -13.82 8.91
CA LYS A 165 4.97 -14.19 10.21
C LYS A 165 3.91 -14.35 11.31
N LEU A 166 2.78 -13.68 11.19
CA LEU A 166 1.65 -13.79 12.09
C LEU A 166 0.66 -14.90 11.70
N GLY A 167 1.01 -15.71 10.69
CA GLY A 167 0.26 -16.90 10.31
C GLY A 167 -0.74 -16.71 9.17
N VAL A 168 -0.81 -15.52 8.56
CA VAL A 168 -1.54 -15.33 7.29
C VAL A 168 -0.78 -16.05 6.19
N LYS A 169 -1.51 -16.82 5.36
CA LYS A 169 -0.92 -17.59 4.25
C LYS A 169 -1.46 -17.05 2.91
N PRO A 170 -0.80 -16.05 2.30
CA PRO A 170 -1.23 -15.51 1.02
C PRO A 170 -1.12 -16.56 -0.08
N THR A 171 -2.20 -16.74 -0.85
CA THR A 171 -2.21 -17.54 -2.08
C THR A 171 -2.51 -16.68 -3.31
N GLN A 172 -3.10 -15.51 -3.09
CA GLN A 172 -3.43 -14.56 -4.13
C GLN A 172 -3.30 -13.13 -3.57
N ILE A 173 -2.61 -12.27 -4.32
CA ILE A 173 -2.55 -10.82 -4.03
C ILE A 173 -3.35 -10.09 -5.11
N ARG A 174 -4.23 -9.19 -4.69
CA ARG A 174 -5.01 -8.31 -5.55
C ARG A 174 -4.59 -6.87 -5.31
N ALA A 175 -4.00 -6.26 -6.31
CA ALA A 175 -3.60 -4.86 -6.27
C ALA A 175 -4.78 -3.94 -6.61
N THR A 176 -4.88 -2.81 -5.91
CA THR A 176 -5.86 -1.75 -6.16
C THR A 176 -5.25 -0.38 -5.88
N GLY A 177 -6.00 0.69 -6.13
CA GLY A 177 -5.51 2.06 -6.01
C GLY A 177 -4.82 2.57 -7.28
N GLY A 178 -4.46 3.85 -7.29
CA GLY A 178 -3.86 4.49 -8.47
C GLY A 178 -2.52 3.88 -8.88
N GLY A 179 -1.69 3.48 -7.93
CA GLY A 179 -0.40 2.84 -8.18
C GLY A 179 -0.50 1.47 -8.85
N ALA A 180 -1.63 0.76 -8.67
CA ALA A 180 -1.86 -0.54 -9.30
C ALA A 180 -2.06 -0.45 -10.83
N ASN A 181 -2.19 0.73 -11.40
CA ASN A 181 -2.24 0.94 -12.85
C ASN A 181 -0.87 0.82 -13.53
N SER A 182 0.21 0.91 -12.77
CA SER A 182 1.56 0.71 -13.32
C SER A 182 1.75 -0.74 -13.75
N LYS A 183 2.44 -0.90 -14.88
CA LYS A 183 2.80 -2.21 -15.46
C LYS A 183 4.28 -2.57 -15.21
N LEU A 184 4.97 -1.79 -14.37
CA LEU A 184 6.38 -2.03 -14.02
C LEU A 184 6.54 -2.87 -12.75
#